data_794b99c9e973c353e1033b225445bef9
#
_entry.id   794b99c9e973c353e1033b225445bef9
#
_cell.length_a   1.000
_cell.length_b   1.000
_cell.length_c   1.000
_cell.angle_alpha   90.00
_cell.angle_beta   90.00
_cell.angle_gamma   90.00
#
_symmetry.space_group_name_H-M   'P 1'
#
loop_
_entity.id
_entity.type
_entity.pdbx_description
1 polymer ?
#
loop_
_entity_poly.entity_id
_entity_poly.type
_entity_poly.pdbx_seq_one_letter_code
_entity_poly.pdbx_strand_id
1 'polypeptide(L)'
;MMQDLINTLRDDQHTLVVLHDGRIRTFDGQGVRRLYNIMNDEPELLYDAKVAAKAVGRSAASMMVEGGVVEVYAEYISQQAYDKLKEAGIKVSFDKKLEHPAFLEVWRKLGE
;
A
#
# COMPACT_ATOMS: atom_id res chain seq x y z
N MET A 1 -2.61 -2.23 -16.14
CA MET A 1 -2.09 -1.17 -15.25
C MET A 1 -1.83 -1.71 -13.86
N MET A 2 -2.87 -1.95 -13.06
CA MET A 2 -2.62 -2.49 -11.72
C MET A 2 -1.92 -3.84 -11.76
N GLN A 3 -2.21 -4.67 -12.76
CA GLN A 3 -1.54 -5.98 -12.87
C GLN A 3 -0.04 -5.84 -13.02
N ASP A 4 0.45 -4.81 -13.70
CA ASP A 4 1.88 -4.57 -13.84
C ASP A 4 2.51 -4.24 -12.49
N LEU A 5 1.80 -3.48 -11.64
CA LEU A 5 2.28 -3.17 -10.29
C LEU A 5 2.32 -4.42 -9.43
N ILE A 6 1.30 -5.25 -9.52
CA ILE A 6 1.22 -6.50 -8.77
C ILE A 6 2.35 -7.43 -9.17
N ASN A 7 2.60 -7.57 -10.48
CA ASN A 7 3.69 -8.40 -10.97
C ASN A 7 5.05 -7.89 -10.48
N THR A 8 5.26 -6.58 -10.55
CA THR A 8 6.51 -5.98 -10.07
C THR A 8 6.69 -6.24 -8.57
N LEU A 9 5.62 -6.09 -7.80
CA LEU A 9 5.66 -6.33 -6.36
C LEU A 9 6.08 -7.77 -6.05
N ARG A 10 5.47 -8.73 -6.73
CA ARG A 10 5.69 -10.16 -6.46
C ARG A 10 6.99 -10.69 -7.03
N ASP A 11 7.24 -10.40 -8.30
CA ASP A 11 8.37 -11.00 -9.03
C ASP A 11 9.70 -10.53 -8.48
N ASP A 12 9.79 -9.27 -8.10
CA ASP A 12 11.02 -8.69 -7.59
C ASP A 12 11.03 -8.61 -6.05
N GLN A 13 10.01 -9.14 -5.40
CA GLN A 13 9.88 -9.19 -3.94
C GLN A 13 9.99 -7.82 -3.27
N HIS A 14 9.41 -6.81 -3.91
CA HIS A 14 9.34 -5.48 -3.31
C HIS A 14 8.25 -5.42 -2.24
N THR A 15 8.34 -4.44 -1.37
CA THR A 15 7.35 -4.21 -0.32
C THR A 15 6.26 -3.25 -0.77
N LEU A 16 6.64 -2.27 -1.58
CA LEU A 16 5.76 -1.20 -2.01
C LEU A 16 6.13 -0.79 -3.43
N VAL A 17 5.11 -0.66 -4.28
CA VAL A 17 5.29 -0.21 -5.66
C VAL A 17 4.29 0.91 -5.91
N VAL A 18 4.77 2.03 -6.44
CA VAL A 18 3.94 3.21 -6.69
C VAL A 18 4.00 3.59 -8.16
N LEU A 19 2.84 3.73 -8.79
CA LEU A 19 2.74 4.26 -10.14
C LEU A 19 2.22 5.70 -10.05
N HIS A 20 3.04 6.64 -10.47
CA HIS A 20 2.70 8.06 -10.47
C HIS A 20 3.17 8.69 -11.76
N ASP A 21 2.27 9.38 -12.44
CA ASP A 21 2.58 10.12 -13.67
C ASP A 21 3.32 9.25 -14.70
N GLY A 22 2.86 8.01 -14.86
CA GLY A 22 3.41 7.06 -15.82
C GLY A 22 4.72 6.41 -15.42
N ARG A 23 5.22 6.70 -14.21
CA ARG A 23 6.50 6.14 -13.71
C ARG A 23 6.27 5.21 -12.54
N ILE A 24 6.97 4.08 -12.55
CA ILE A 24 6.91 3.10 -11.46
C ILE A 24 8.12 3.28 -10.56
N ARG A 25 7.85 3.42 -9.25
CA ARG A 25 8.87 3.47 -8.21
C ARG A 25 8.70 2.27 -7.30
N THR A 26 9.78 1.62 -6.92
CA THR A 26 9.76 0.44 -6.06
C THR A 26 10.50 0.71 -4.76
N PHE A 27 10.00 0.11 -3.68
CA PHE A 27 10.54 0.30 -2.34
C PHE A 27 10.62 -1.02 -1.61
N ASP A 28 11.69 -1.20 -0.85
CA ASP A 28 11.93 -2.41 -0.06
C ASP A 28 11.96 -2.06 1.42
N GLY A 29 11.93 -3.09 2.27
CA GLY A 29 11.98 -2.93 3.71
C GLY A 29 10.59 -2.70 4.30
N GLN A 30 10.50 -1.90 5.35
CA GLN A 30 9.23 -1.66 6.04
C GLN A 30 8.36 -0.70 5.25
N GLY A 31 7.23 -1.20 4.75
CA GLY A 31 6.33 -0.42 3.90
C GLY A 31 5.80 0.84 4.56
N VAL A 32 5.42 0.75 5.84
CA VAL A 32 4.92 1.90 6.59
C VAL A 32 5.99 2.99 6.68
N ARG A 33 7.23 2.60 6.96
CA ARG A 33 8.33 3.56 7.03
C ARG A 33 8.59 4.21 5.67
N ARG A 34 8.50 3.44 4.59
CA ARG A 34 8.68 3.99 3.24
C ARG A 34 7.60 5.00 2.91
N LEU A 35 6.35 4.70 3.26
CA LEU A 35 5.26 5.64 3.07
C LEU A 35 5.47 6.92 3.87
N TYR A 36 5.91 6.78 5.11
CA TYR A 36 6.21 7.94 5.95
C TYR A 36 7.29 8.83 5.32
N ASN A 37 8.36 8.21 4.81
CA ASN A 37 9.43 8.94 4.15
C ASN A 37 8.93 9.66 2.89
N ILE A 38 8.07 9.00 2.10
CA ILE A 38 7.48 9.62 0.91
C ILE A 38 6.65 10.84 1.31
N MET A 39 5.82 10.71 2.35
CA MET A 39 4.98 11.82 2.81
C MET A 39 5.80 13.02 3.27
N ASN A 40 6.98 12.77 3.85
CA ASN A 40 7.85 13.85 4.31
C ASN A 40 8.68 14.46 3.17
N ASP A 41 9.20 13.61 2.28
CA ASP A 41 10.19 14.05 1.29
C ASP A 41 9.61 14.31 -0.09
N GLU A 42 8.63 13.50 -0.51
CA GLU A 42 8.04 13.58 -1.85
C GLU A 42 6.53 13.30 -1.78
N PRO A 43 5.76 14.11 -1.03
CA PRO A 43 4.32 13.81 -0.87
C PRO A 43 3.56 13.77 -2.20
N GLU A 44 4.00 14.49 -3.20
CA GLU A 44 3.37 14.52 -4.52
C GLU A 44 3.42 13.16 -5.22
N LEU A 45 4.32 12.26 -4.81
CA LEU A 45 4.45 10.94 -5.40
C LEU A 45 3.19 10.09 -5.20
N LEU A 46 2.45 10.33 -4.13
CA LEU A 46 1.22 9.61 -3.83
C LEU A 46 -0.03 10.25 -4.47
N TYR A 47 0.08 11.50 -4.88
CA TYR A 47 -1.09 12.20 -5.43
C TYR A 47 -1.52 11.58 -6.76
N ASP A 48 -2.78 11.18 -6.82
CA ASP A 48 -3.37 10.54 -8.00
C ASP A 48 -2.65 9.25 -8.40
N ALA A 49 -1.97 8.62 -7.46
CA ALA A 49 -1.14 7.44 -7.71
C ALA A 49 -1.90 6.13 -7.52
N LYS A 50 -1.37 5.08 -8.13
CA LYS A 50 -1.80 3.70 -7.89
C LYS A 50 -0.69 3.00 -7.11
N VAL A 51 -1.07 2.21 -6.11
CA VAL A 51 -0.12 1.60 -5.18
C VAL A 51 -0.38 0.10 -5.06
N ALA A 52 0.69 -0.69 -5.10
CA ALA A 52 0.65 -2.10 -4.74
C ALA A 52 1.57 -2.32 -3.55
N ALA A 53 1.10 -3.02 -2.52
CA ALA A 53 1.86 -3.23 -1.29
C ALA A 53 1.66 -4.63 -0.76
N LYS A 54 2.62 -5.16 -0.02
CA LYS A 54 2.49 -6.47 0.60
C LYS A 54 1.46 -6.45 1.71
N ALA A 55 1.58 -5.50 2.62
CA ALA A 55 0.68 -5.42 3.77
C ALA A 55 0.24 -3.99 4.00
N VAL A 56 -1.07 -3.78 4.11
CA VAL A 56 -1.63 -2.46 4.33
C VAL A 56 -2.45 -2.50 5.62
N GLY A 57 -1.93 -1.86 6.65
CA GLY A 57 -2.63 -1.67 7.90
C GLY A 57 -3.21 -0.28 7.98
N ARG A 58 -3.78 0.04 9.13
CA ARG A 58 -4.45 1.31 9.35
C ARG A 58 -3.56 2.53 9.11
N SER A 59 -2.30 2.47 9.59
CA SER A 59 -1.37 3.60 9.42
C SER A 59 -1.01 3.82 7.96
N ALA A 60 -0.74 2.73 7.22
CA ALA A 60 -0.45 2.83 5.80
C ALA A 60 -1.66 3.40 5.04
N ALA A 61 -2.86 2.91 5.36
CA ALA A 61 -4.08 3.41 4.74
C ALA A 61 -4.28 4.89 4.99
N SER A 62 -4.01 5.37 6.21
CA SER A 62 -4.12 6.79 6.54
C SER A 62 -3.20 7.65 5.66
N MET A 63 -1.97 7.21 5.49
CA MET A 63 -1.02 7.94 4.66
C MET A 63 -1.42 7.93 3.19
N MET A 64 -1.96 6.81 2.70
CA MET A 64 -2.46 6.73 1.32
C MET A 64 -3.62 7.69 1.08
N VAL A 65 -4.54 7.77 2.04
CA VAL A 65 -5.67 8.71 1.96
C VAL A 65 -5.16 10.14 1.95
N GLU A 66 -4.29 10.49 2.88
CA GLU A 66 -3.72 11.84 2.95
C GLU A 66 -2.94 12.21 1.69
N GLY A 67 -2.22 11.25 1.14
CA GLY A 67 -1.41 11.49 -0.05
C GLY A 67 -2.20 11.62 -1.33
N GLY A 68 -3.46 11.21 -1.35
CA GLY A 68 -4.30 11.30 -2.54
C GLY A 68 -4.21 10.11 -3.48
N VAL A 69 -3.86 8.93 -2.96
CA VAL A 69 -3.83 7.69 -3.74
C VAL A 69 -5.23 7.38 -4.25
N VAL A 70 -5.36 6.89 -5.48
CA VAL A 70 -6.66 6.61 -6.10
C VAL A 70 -6.98 5.12 -6.21
N GLU A 71 -5.96 4.27 -6.23
CA GLU A 71 -6.17 2.83 -6.31
C GLU A 71 -5.09 2.09 -5.53
N VAL A 72 -5.49 1.05 -4.78
CA VAL A 72 -4.57 0.25 -3.95
C VAL A 72 -4.81 -1.23 -4.17
N TYR A 73 -3.73 -1.98 -4.31
CA TYR A 73 -3.73 -3.44 -4.21
C TYR A 73 -2.87 -3.82 -3.02
N ALA A 74 -3.33 -4.78 -2.21
CA ALA A 74 -2.57 -5.31 -1.08
C ALA A 74 -2.61 -6.83 -1.08
N GLU A 75 -1.47 -7.48 -0.83
CA GLU A 75 -1.49 -8.93 -0.63
C GLU A 75 -2.26 -9.25 0.65
N TYR A 76 -1.98 -8.50 1.72
CA TYR A 76 -2.69 -8.62 2.99
C TYR A 76 -3.19 -7.24 3.40
N ILE A 77 -4.46 -7.15 3.78
CA ILE A 77 -5.02 -5.89 4.23
C ILE A 77 -5.85 -6.12 5.49
N SER A 78 -5.74 -5.22 6.46
CA SER A 78 -6.58 -5.30 7.65
C SER A 78 -7.98 -4.79 7.34
N GLN A 79 -8.98 -5.27 8.08
CA GLN A 79 -10.35 -4.79 7.94
C GLN A 79 -10.42 -3.28 8.14
N GLN A 80 -9.70 -2.77 9.13
CA GLN A 80 -9.67 -1.34 9.42
C GLN A 80 -9.12 -0.53 8.24
N ALA A 81 -8.03 -1.02 7.62
CA ALA A 81 -7.43 -0.35 6.47
C ALA A 81 -8.39 -0.37 5.28
N TYR A 82 -9.02 -1.52 5.03
CA TYR A 82 -9.98 -1.66 3.95
C TYR A 82 -11.11 -0.64 4.08
N ASP A 83 -11.71 -0.56 5.27
CA ASP A 83 -12.81 0.36 5.53
C ASP A 83 -12.38 1.81 5.32
N LYS A 84 -11.20 2.16 5.81
CA LYS A 84 -10.68 3.52 5.68
C LYS A 84 -10.46 3.93 4.22
N LEU A 85 -9.88 3.03 3.42
CA LEU A 85 -9.65 3.30 2.01
C LEU A 85 -10.96 3.41 1.24
N LYS A 86 -11.92 2.52 1.52
CA LYS A 86 -13.23 2.55 0.86
C LYS A 86 -14.02 3.81 1.21
N GLU A 87 -13.97 4.23 2.46
CA GLU A 87 -14.64 5.47 2.88
C GLU A 87 -14.09 6.69 2.16
N ALA A 88 -12.81 6.66 1.81
CA ALA A 88 -12.17 7.75 1.08
C ALA A 88 -12.41 7.68 -0.44
N GLY A 89 -13.16 6.68 -0.91
CA GLY A 89 -13.45 6.53 -2.33
C GLY A 89 -12.33 5.90 -3.14
N ILE A 90 -11.37 5.28 -2.48
CA ILE A 90 -10.24 4.63 -3.14
C ILE A 90 -10.65 3.24 -3.62
N LYS A 91 -10.27 2.90 -4.85
CA LYS A 91 -10.51 1.56 -5.38
C LYS A 91 -9.52 0.59 -4.76
N VAL A 92 -10.02 -0.48 -4.13
CA VAL A 92 -9.20 -1.43 -3.38
C VAL A 92 -9.37 -2.84 -3.91
N SER A 93 -8.25 -3.53 -4.11
CA SER A 93 -8.22 -4.97 -4.36
C SER A 93 -7.21 -5.60 -3.43
N PHE A 94 -7.37 -6.90 -3.16
CA PHE A 94 -6.50 -7.59 -2.20
C PHE A 94 -6.57 -9.09 -2.41
N ASP A 95 -5.55 -9.80 -1.88
CA ASP A 95 -5.56 -11.26 -1.86
C ASP A 95 -6.23 -11.76 -0.59
N LYS A 96 -5.86 -11.20 0.57
CA LYS A 96 -6.42 -11.60 1.87
C LYS A 96 -6.74 -10.39 2.72
N LYS A 97 -7.99 -10.34 3.21
CA LYS A 97 -8.43 -9.34 4.17
C LYS A 97 -8.58 -10.01 5.51
N LEU A 98 -7.91 -9.45 6.53
CA LEU A 98 -7.81 -10.06 7.85
C LEU A 98 -8.31 -9.12 8.94
N GLU A 99 -8.88 -9.70 10.00
CA GLU A 99 -9.17 -8.95 11.20
C GLU A 99 -7.87 -8.50 11.85
N HIS A 100 -7.94 -7.45 12.65
CA HIS A 100 -6.75 -6.80 13.19
C HIS A 100 -5.74 -7.75 13.87
N PRO A 101 -6.14 -8.65 14.78
CA PRO A 101 -5.16 -9.55 15.41
C PRO A 101 -4.42 -10.45 14.43
N ALA A 102 -5.17 -11.03 13.47
CA ALA A 102 -4.57 -11.89 12.46
C ALA A 102 -3.65 -11.10 11.52
N PHE A 103 -4.05 -9.88 11.18
CA PHE A 103 -3.23 -9.01 10.34
C PHE A 103 -1.91 -8.68 11.02
N LEU A 104 -1.93 -8.39 12.32
CA LEU A 104 -0.70 -8.07 13.05
C LEU A 104 0.29 -9.23 13.05
N GLU A 105 -0.18 -10.48 13.13
CA GLU A 105 0.70 -11.62 13.06
C GLU A 105 1.40 -11.73 11.71
N VAL A 106 0.65 -11.57 10.63
CA VAL A 106 1.22 -11.59 9.28
C VAL A 106 2.21 -10.43 9.11
N TRP A 107 1.80 -9.25 9.57
CA TRP A 107 2.61 -8.05 9.46
C TRP A 107 3.97 -8.21 10.14
N ARG A 108 3.99 -8.81 11.33
CA ARG A 108 5.24 -9.11 12.04
C ARG A 108 6.11 -10.09 11.28
N LYS A 109 5.52 -11.13 10.71
CA LYS A 109 6.26 -12.14 9.95
C LYS A 109 6.89 -11.56 8.70
N LEU A 110 6.29 -10.54 8.11
CA LEU A 110 6.83 -9.87 6.94
C LEU A 110 7.94 -8.87 7.28
N GLY A 111 8.20 -8.64 8.55
CA GLY A 111 9.24 -7.73 9.00
C GLY A 111 8.86 -6.27 8.92
N GLU A 112 7.59 -6.01 8.86
CA GLU A 112 7.08 -4.64 8.80
C GLU A 112 6.64 -4.14 10.16
#